data_46be951a844f9a9e3fd26f8129a6a248
#
_entry.id   46be951a844f9a9e3fd26f8129a6a248
#
_cell.length_a   1.000
_cell.length_b   1.000
_cell.length_c   1.000
_cell.angle_alpha   90.00
_cell.angle_beta   90.00
_cell.angle_gamma   90.00
#
_symmetry.space_group_name_H-M   'P 1'
#
loop_
_entity.id
_entity.type
_entity.pdbx_description
1 polymer ?
#
loop_
_entity_poly.entity_id
_entity_poly.type
_entity_poly.pdbx_seq_one_letter_code
_entity_poly.pdbx_strand_id
1 'polypeptide(L)'
;METSCLWLGARRATVTLFVTLFVTLFVTLFVTLFIPFVNMAAASGSVSGKTAAKAGATILFSLKNEVGGLVRALGTFQEKHVNLVHIESRKSKRRNSDFEIFVDCDSDHHQLRELTQLLAQHADVVEIMPPESQRHAEDPDPTVDDAFVLGRAVPWFPEKISDLDLCKQVLMYGSDLDADHPGFKDSVYRKRRNYFADLARGYKHGEQIPRVDYTAEEVQTWARVFRELNKLYPSHACKEFLNNLPLLEQHCNYKEDNIPQLEDVSRFLKERSGFSIRPVWGYLSPRDFLAGLAFRVFHCTQYVRHSSDPFYTPEPDTCHELLGHVPLLAEPSFAQFSQEMGLASLGADDDAVLKLATCYFFTVEFGLCKQDGRLRAYGAGLLSSVGELKHALSGEAEVRPFDPRLTCGEECVITAFQNVYFVTETFDDAKSKMREFAKRIRRPFSVRYDAYTQSVAVLKDSGSIQTLLRDLRHELDVVDDALNRLGRRSAAPRRPPPPPLPPPPCDA
;
A
#
# COMPACT_ATOMS: atom_id res chain seq x y z
N MET A 1 0.85 63.58 -1.74
CA MET A 1 0.58 62.20 -2.20
C MET A 1 0.99 61.16 -1.14
N GLU A 2 1.00 61.48 0.14
CA GLU A 2 1.46 60.56 1.21
C GLU A 2 0.39 60.11 2.21
N THR A 3 -0.86 60.54 2.05
CA THR A 3 -1.94 60.20 3.00
C THR A 3 -2.82 59.03 2.57
N SER A 4 -2.67 58.53 1.39
CA SER A 4 -3.50 57.41 0.84
C SER A 4 -2.97 56.01 1.12
N CYS A 5 -1.70 55.85 1.44
CA CYS A 5 -1.09 54.51 1.70
C CYS A 5 -1.30 54.00 3.14
N LEU A 6 -1.49 54.90 4.11
CA LEU A 6 -1.69 54.51 5.52
C LEU A 6 -3.10 53.94 5.81
N TRP A 7 -4.08 54.28 5.00
CA TRP A 7 -5.48 53.85 5.19
C TRP A 7 -5.77 52.43 4.65
N LEU A 8 -5.03 51.96 3.66
CA LEU A 8 -5.14 50.58 3.14
C LEU A 8 -4.44 49.54 4.02
N GLY A 9 -3.37 49.94 4.70
CA GLY A 9 -2.65 49.05 5.64
C GLY A 9 -3.44 48.76 6.90
N ALA A 10 -4.16 49.76 7.44
CA ALA A 10 -4.98 49.62 8.65
C ALA A 10 -6.21 48.71 8.45
N ARG A 11 -6.86 48.75 7.26
CA ARG A 11 -7.98 47.86 6.96
C ARG A 11 -7.59 46.39 6.76
N ARG A 12 -6.42 46.11 6.19
CA ARG A 12 -5.91 44.72 6.05
C ARG A 12 -5.53 44.12 7.41
N ALA A 13 -4.88 44.90 8.29
CA ALA A 13 -4.53 44.44 9.63
C ALA A 13 -5.76 44.13 10.49
N THR A 14 -6.83 44.94 10.38
CA THR A 14 -8.07 44.77 11.16
C THR A 14 -8.86 43.54 10.68
N VAL A 15 -8.91 43.25 9.36
CA VAL A 15 -9.61 42.08 8.82
C VAL A 15 -8.85 40.80 9.17
N THR A 16 -7.51 40.77 9.08
CA THR A 16 -6.69 39.64 9.47
C THR A 16 -6.81 39.34 10.97
N LEU A 17 -6.82 40.38 11.82
CA LEU A 17 -6.98 40.19 13.25
C LEU A 17 -8.39 39.68 13.62
N PHE A 18 -9.43 40.09 12.90
CA PHE A 18 -10.81 39.64 13.13
C PHE A 18 -10.99 38.17 12.68
N VAL A 19 -10.40 37.78 11.56
CA VAL A 19 -10.46 36.38 11.07
C VAL A 19 -9.67 35.45 11.99
N THR A 20 -8.48 35.86 12.44
CA THR A 20 -7.68 35.07 13.37
C THR A 20 -8.35 34.93 14.73
N LEU A 21 -8.96 36.00 15.25
CA LEU A 21 -9.72 35.97 16.53
C LEU A 21 -10.97 35.08 16.41
N PHE A 22 -11.66 35.12 15.26
CA PHE A 22 -12.87 34.33 15.04
C PHE A 22 -12.57 32.86 14.92
N VAL A 23 -11.49 32.47 14.20
CA VAL A 23 -11.03 31.09 14.07
C VAL A 23 -10.53 30.54 15.40
N THR A 24 -9.75 31.35 16.16
CA THR A 24 -9.25 30.93 17.48
C THR A 24 -10.40 30.80 18.51
N LEU A 25 -11.38 31.68 18.48
CA LEU A 25 -12.56 31.59 19.35
C LEU A 25 -13.45 30.40 18.99
N PHE A 26 -13.61 30.10 17.70
CA PHE A 26 -14.41 28.97 17.22
C PHE A 26 -13.75 27.62 17.57
N VAL A 27 -12.43 27.50 17.37
CA VAL A 27 -11.66 26.31 17.75
C VAL A 27 -11.66 26.11 19.27
N THR A 28 -11.46 27.18 20.05
CA THR A 28 -11.48 27.10 21.52
C THR A 28 -12.87 26.76 22.06
N LEU A 29 -13.95 27.29 21.47
CA LEU A 29 -15.33 26.98 21.85
C LEU A 29 -15.70 25.54 21.47
N PHE A 30 -15.21 25.05 20.34
CA PHE A 30 -15.42 23.65 19.89
C PHE A 30 -14.70 22.66 20.80
N VAL A 31 -13.43 22.92 21.13
CA VAL A 31 -12.63 22.08 22.02
C VAL A 31 -13.18 22.11 23.46
N THR A 32 -13.68 23.25 23.97
CA THR A 32 -14.14 23.34 25.36
C THR A 32 -15.56 22.83 25.58
N LEU A 33 -16.44 22.87 24.56
CA LEU A 33 -17.84 22.44 24.68
C LEU A 33 -18.08 20.96 24.20
N PHE A 34 -17.26 20.41 23.32
CA PHE A 34 -17.49 19.06 22.77
C PHE A 34 -16.67 17.96 23.43
N ILE A 35 -15.47 18.23 23.97
CA ILE A 35 -14.65 17.20 24.62
C ILE A 35 -15.25 16.68 25.95
N PRO A 36 -15.99 17.43 26.79
CA PRO A 36 -16.60 16.87 27.98
C PRO A 36 -17.74 15.86 27.70
N PHE A 37 -18.35 15.89 26.52
CA PHE A 37 -19.46 14.97 26.20
C PHE A 37 -18.99 13.58 25.76
N VAL A 38 -17.79 13.44 25.27
CA VAL A 38 -17.24 12.13 24.85
C VAL A 38 -16.72 11.32 26.04
N ASN A 39 -16.27 11.98 27.12
CA ASN A 39 -15.72 11.31 28.32
C ASN A 39 -16.74 10.94 29.40
N MET A 40 -18.04 11.25 29.24
CA MET A 40 -19.08 10.88 30.22
C MET A 40 -19.83 9.57 29.87
N ALA A 41 -19.51 8.91 28.75
CA ALA A 41 -20.14 7.65 28.37
C ALA A 41 -19.39 6.38 28.83
N ALA A 42 -18.26 6.53 29.52
CA ALA A 42 -17.40 5.39 29.91
C ALA A 42 -17.48 4.96 31.38
N ALA A 43 -18.42 5.43 32.16
CA ALA A 43 -18.55 5.01 33.57
C ALA A 43 -20.00 4.87 34.00
N SER A 44 -20.64 3.74 33.71
CA SER A 44 -21.63 3.11 34.61
C SER A 44 -22.07 1.72 34.13
N GLY A 45 -21.72 0.69 34.87
CA GLY A 45 -22.58 -0.38 35.37
C GLY A 45 -23.32 -1.28 34.39
N SER A 46 -22.91 -2.52 34.41
CA SER A 46 -23.65 -3.72 33.90
C SER A 46 -25.13 -3.72 34.25
N VAL A 47 -25.99 -3.69 33.23
CA VAL A 47 -27.36 -4.26 33.31
C VAL A 47 -27.63 -4.99 31.99
N SER A 48 -27.89 -6.30 32.12
CA SER A 48 -28.32 -7.19 31.06
C SER A 48 -29.67 -6.73 30.48
N GLY A 49 -29.63 -6.27 29.24
CA GLY A 49 -30.80 -6.03 28.42
C GLY A 49 -30.43 -6.21 26.97
N LYS A 50 -31.01 -7.23 26.30
CA LYS A 50 -30.87 -7.43 24.85
C LYS A 50 -31.42 -6.20 24.14
N THR A 51 -30.56 -5.27 23.77
CA THR A 51 -30.88 -4.22 22.79
C THR A 51 -30.54 -4.77 21.39
N ALA A 52 -31.53 -4.76 20.50
CA ALA A 52 -31.38 -5.07 19.09
C ALA A 52 -30.25 -4.16 18.52
N ALA A 53 -29.26 -4.76 17.85
CA ALA A 53 -28.21 -4.04 17.16
C ALA A 53 -28.87 -3.10 16.15
N LYS A 54 -28.56 -1.79 16.23
CA LYS A 54 -28.93 -0.82 15.19
C LYS A 54 -28.18 -1.21 13.92
N ALA A 55 -28.94 -1.46 12.85
CA ALA A 55 -28.37 -1.80 11.56
C ALA A 55 -27.91 -0.51 10.88
N GLY A 56 -26.61 -0.34 10.68
CA GLY A 56 -26.07 0.74 9.84
C GLY A 56 -26.61 0.66 8.41
N ALA A 57 -26.76 1.78 7.72
CA ALA A 57 -27.18 1.83 6.32
C ALA A 57 -26.31 2.80 5.53
N THR A 58 -26.03 2.46 4.26
CA THR A 58 -25.36 3.35 3.32
C THR A 58 -26.40 4.02 2.43
N ILE A 59 -26.37 5.36 2.36
CA ILE A 59 -27.20 6.16 1.47
C ILE A 59 -26.31 6.74 0.36
N LEU A 60 -26.67 6.50 -0.89
CA LEU A 60 -26.09 7.15 -2.05
C LEU A 60 -27.05 8.23 -2.55
N PHE A 61 -26.56 9.47 -2.70
CA PHE A 61 -27.32 10.53 -3.36
C PHE A 61 -26.46 11.38 -4.27
N SER A 62 -27.05 11.95 -5.28
CA SER A 62 -26.33 12.75 -6.28
C SER A 62 -26.72 14.24 -6.22
N LEU A 63 -25.70 15.11 -6.39
CA LEU A 63 -25.84 16.57 -6.28
C LEU A 63 -25.27 17.26 -7.51
N LYS A 64 -25.84 18.45 -7.82
CA LYS A 64 -25.21 19.44 -8.72
C LYS A 64 -24.12 20.21 -7.99
N ASN A 65 -23.12 20.65 -8.75
CA ASN A 65 -22.04 21.49 -8.21
C ASN A 65 -22.52 22.91 -7.99
N GLU A 66 -23.19 23.15 -6.88
CA GLU A 66 -23.67 24.49 -6.50
C GLU A 66 -23.28 24.82 -5.05
N VAL A 67 -23.07 26.11 -4.81
CA VAL A 67 -22.71 26.60 -3.46
C VAL A 67 -23.82 26.27 -2.45
N GLY A 68 -23.45 25.54 -1.38
CA GLY A 68 -24.39 25.15 -0.32
C GLY A 68 -25.21 23.90 -0.61
N GLY A 69 -25.11 23.26 -1.78
CA GLY A 69 -25.85 22.02 -2.11
C GLY A 69 -25.59 20.89 -1.12
N LEU A 70 -24.32 20.59 -0.85
CA LEU A 70 -23.93 19.57 0.13
C LEU A 70 -24.39 19.93 1.55
N VAL A 71 -24.28 21.21 1.96
CA VAL A 71 -24.70 21.66 3.29
C VAL A 71 -26.20 21.45 3.50
N ARG A 72 -27.04 21.74 2.48
CA ARG A 72 -28.50 21.50 2.55
C ARG A 72 -28.81 20.01 2.67
N ALA A 73 -28.12 19.17 1.89
CA ALA A 73 -28.32 17.72 1.95
C ALA A 73 -27.90 17.14 3.32
N LEU A 74 -26.74 17.55 3.86
CA LEU A 74 -26.27 17.12 5.19
C LEU A 74 -27.14 17.68 6.32
N GLY A 75 -27.75 18.86 6.16
CA GLY A 75 -28.72 19.43 7.10
C GLY A 75 -29.93 18.50 7.35
N THR A 76 -30.33 17.70 6.36
CA THR A 76 -31.41 16.73 6.50
C THR A 76 -31.09 15.61 7.49
N PHE A 77 -29.82 15.17 7.54
CA PHE A 77 -29.38 14.18 8.54
C PHE A 77 -29.39 14.76 9.94
N GLN A 78 -28.98 16.02 10.10
CA GLN A 78 -29.03 16.73 11.37
C GLN A 78 -30.47 16.92 11.85
N GLU A 79 -31.40 17.30 10.96
CA GLU A 79 -32.81 17.49 11.28
C GLU A 79 -33.47 16.19 11.76
N LYS A 80 -33.06 15.06 11.18
CA LYS A 80 -33.57 13.73 11.56
C LYS A 80 -32.78 13.06 12.67
N HIS A 81 -31.79 13.73 13.26
CA HIS A 81 -30.90 13.18 14.30
C HIS A 81 -30.22 11.88 13.91
N VAL A 82 -29.84 11.74 12.63
CA VAL A 82 -29.13 10.60 12.11
C VAL A 82 -27.63 10.87 12.16
N ASN A 83 -26.91 10.01 12.87
CA ASN A 83 -25.46 10.12 12.99
C ASN A 83 -24.77 9.60 11.72
N LEU A 84 -23.82 10.36 11.20
CA LEU A 84 -23.01 10.00 10.04
C LEU A 84 -21.71 9.33 10.51
N VAL A 85 -21.46 8.13 10.02
CA VAL A 85 -20.28 7.34 10.37
C VAL A 85 -19.15 7.57 9.36
N HIS A 86 -19.51 7.67 8.05
CA HIS A 86 -18.59 7.92 6.97
C HIS A 86 -19.25 8.74 5.86
N ILE A 87 -18.48 9.62 5.20
CA ILE A 87 -18.93 10.41 4.05
C ILE A 87 -17.85 10.36 2.98
N GLU A 88 -18.24 10.00 1.75
CA GLU A 88 -17.36 10.01 0.60
C GLU A 88 -18.04 10.74 -0.56
N SER A 89 -17.29 11.60 -1.29
CA SER A 89 -17.78 12.25 -2.51
C SER A 89 -17.02 11.77 -3.72
N ARG A 90 -17.75 11.47 -4.81
CA ARG A 90 -17.17 11.06 -6.09
C ARG A 90 -17.77 11.89 -7.23
N LYS A 91 -17.02 12.03 -8.33
CA LYS A 91 -17.55 12.65 -9.53
C LYS A 91 -18.64 11.75 -10.14
N SER A 92 -19.84 12.30 -10.36
CA SER A 92 -20.95 11.53 -10.93
C SER A 92 -20.68 11.17 -12.40
N LYS A 93 -21.07 9.97 -12.77
CA LYS A 93 -21.13 9.51 -14.18
C LYS A 93 -22.51 9.75 -14.80
N ARG A 94 -23.48 10.26 -14.05
CA ARG A 94 -24.87 10.50 -14.48
C ARG A 94 -24.97 11.87 -15.16
N ARG A 95 -25.81 11.97 -16.21
CA ARG A 95 -25.88 13.17 -17.09
C ARG A 95 -26.33 14.46 -16.39
N ASN A 96 -27.05 14.38 -15.27
CA ASN A 96 -27.68 15.55 -14.62
C ASN A 96 -27.08 15.89 -13.25
N SER A 97 -26.05 15.20 -12.80
CA SER A 97 -25.43 15.39 -11.49
C SER A 97 -23.92 15.47 -11.63
N ASP A 98 -23.29 16.34 -10.85
CA ASP A 98 -21.84 16.55 -10.88
C ASP A 98 -21.12 15.66 -9.87
N PHE A 99 -21.75 15.40 -8.70
CA PHE A 99 -21.19 14.61 -7.61
C PHE A 99 -22.15 13.54 -7.11
N GLU A 100 -21.61 12.39 -6.75
CA GLU A 100 -22.27 11.34 -5.97
C GLU A 100 -21.68 11.34 -4.57
N ILE A 101 -22.55 11.36 -3.56
CA ILE A 101 -22.18 11.38 -2.16
C ILE A 101 -22.64 10.07 -1.54
N PHE A 102 -21.70 9.35 -0.94
CA PHE A 102 -21.93 8.13 -0.16
C PHE A 102 -21.88 8.49 1.31
N VAL A 103 -22.89 8.10 2.07
CA VAL A 103 -22.99 8.36 3.50
C VAL A 103 -23.37 7.08 4.22
N ASP A 104 -22.49 6.63 5.11
CA ASP A 104 -22.82 5.58 6.07
C ASP A 104 -23.41 6.21 7.31
N CYS A 105 -24.56 5.73 7.76
CA CYS A 105 -25.26 6.28 8.90
C CYS A 105 -25.79 5.19 9.83
N ASP A 106 -25.83 5.52 11.13
CA ASP A 106 -26.40 4.69 12.19
C ASP A 106 -27.88 5.06 12.40
N SER A 107 -28.77 4.31 11.73
CA SER A 107 -30.21 4.63 11.72
C SER A 107 -31.06 3.37 11.54
N ASP A 108 -32.30 3.43 12.03
CA ASP A 108 -33.28 2.36 11.82
C ASP A 108 -34.02 2.50 10.47
N HIS A 109 -34.71 1.44 10.04
CA HIS A 109 -35.41 1.41 8.76
C HIS A 109 -36.54 2.45 8.61
N HIS A 110 -37.11 2.93 9.70
CA HIS A 110 -38.17 3.93 9.66
C HIS A 110 -37.58 5.31 9.43
N GLN A 111 -36.54 5.66 10.17
CA GLN A 111 -35.80 6.92 10.02
C GLN A 111 -35.19 7.05 8.63
N LEU A 112 -34.67 5.94 8.05
CA LEU A 112 -34.12 5.92 6.70
C LEU A 112 -35.13 6.28 5.62
N ARG A 113 -36.36 5.82 5.71
CA ARG A 113 -37.40 6.18 4.73
C ARG A 113 -37.79 7.64 4.79
N GLU A 114 -37.92 8.21 5.96
CA GLU A 114 -38.19 9.64 6.11
C GLU A 114 -37.03 10.50 5.64
N LEU A 115 -35.80 10.07 5.96
CA LEU A 115 -34.58 10.75 5.54
C LEU A 115 -34.43 10.77 4.00
N THR A 116 -34.69 9.64 3.32
CA THR A 116 -34.62 9.57 1.85
C THR A 116 -35.68 10.44 1.17
N GLN A 117 -36.89 10.55 1.73
CA GLN A 117 -37.92 11.44 1.21
C GLN A 117 -37.52 12.91 1.31
N LEU A 118 -36.84 13.31 2.38
CA LEU A 118 -36.35 14.68 2.54
C LEU A 118 -35.12 14.95 1.68
N LEU A 119 -34.19 13.99 1.60
CA LEU A 119 -33.01 14.12 0.71
C LEU A 119 -33.43 14.26 -0.76
N ALA A 120 -34.48 13.60 -1.19
CA ALA A 120 -35.02 13.72 -2.56
C ALA A 120 -35.50 15.14 -2.91
N GLN A 121 -35.68 16.02 -1.94
CA GLN A 121 -35.98 17.44 -2.18
C GLN A 121 -34.72 18.27 -2.51
N HIS A 122 -33.54 17.74 -2.20
CA HIS A 122 -32.25 18.40 -2.34
C HIS A 122 -31.23 17.67 -3.23
N ALA A 123 -31.55 16.43 -3.61
CA ALA A 123 -30.70 15.54 -4.42
C ALA A 123 -31.45 14.99 -5.62
N ASP A 124 -30.76 14.79 -6.75
CA ASP A 124 -31.35 14.29 -7.99
C ASP A 124 -31.66 12.77 -7.94
N VAL A 125 -30.90 12.01 -7.16
CA VAL A 125 -31.07 10.56 -6.95
C VAL A 125 -30.76 10.24 -5.49
N VAL A 126 -31.59 9.39 -4.88
CA VAL A 126 -31.35 8.88 -3.53
C VAL A 126 -31.59 7.36 -3.53
N GLU A 127 -30.57 6.59 -3.22
CA GLU A 127 -30.60 5.13 -3.16
C GLU A 127 -30.15 4.66 -1.77
N ILE A 128 -30.89 3.74 -1.16
CA ILE A 128 -30.49 3.08 0.09
C ILE A 128 -29.82 1.76 -0.29
N MET A 129 -28.57 1.59 0.15
CA MET A 129 -27.87 0.31 0.07
C MET A 129 -28.01 -0.43 1.41
N PRO A 130 -28.25 -1.74 1.41
CA PRO A 130 -28.28 -2.50 2.64
C PRO A 130 -26.93 -2.48 3.34
N PRO A 131 -26.88 -2.43 4.69
CA PRO A 131 -25.66 -2.36 5.45
C PRO A 131 -24.79 -3.59 5.19
N GLU A 132 -23.47 -3.38 5.08
CA GLU A 132 -22.49 -4.47 4.92
C GLU A 132 -22.52 -5.47 6.08
N SER A 133 -22.89 -5.02 7.30
CA SER A 133 -22.94 -5.86 8.49
C SER A 133 -24.07 -6.93 8.51
N GLN A 134 -25.10 -6.81 7.68
CA GLN A 134 -26.11 -7.87 7.55
C GLN A 134 -25.69 -9.02 6.62
N ARG A 135 -24.50 -8.93 6.03
CA ARG A 135 -23.93 -9.97 5.16
C ARG A 135 -23.11 -11.01 5.94
N HIS A 136 -22.96 -10.90 7.25
CA HIS A 136 -22.05 -11.70 8.07
C HIS A 136 -22.73 -12.47 9.22
N ALA A 137 -24.02 -12.74 9.14
CA ALA A 137 -24.64 -13.67 10.09
C ALA A 137 -24.79 -15.05 9.43
N GLU A 138 -24.11 -16.03 10.05
CA GLU A 138 -24.13 -17.47 9.76
C GLU A 138 -23.16 -17.89 8.63
N ASP A 139 -22.02 -18.44 9.06
CA ASP A 139 -21.01 -19.09 8.24
C ASP A 139 -21.40 -20.57 8.02
N PRO A 140 -21.90 -20.97 6.84
CA PRO A 140 -21.64 -22.30 6.33
C PRO A 140 -20.43 -22.24 5.41
N ASP A 141 -19.55 -23.23 5.50
CA ASP A 141 -18.42 -23.48 4.62
C ASP A 141 -18.88 -23.33 3.15
N PRO A 142 -18.48 -22.24 2.42
CA PRO A 142 -19.08 -21.98 1.11
C PRO A 142 -18.44 -22.87 0.07
N THR A 143 -19.25 -23.77 -0.50
CA THR A 143 -18.92 -24.41 -1.76
C THR A 143 -18.86 -23.36 -2.87
N VAL A 144 -18.00 -23.60 -3.88
CA VAL A 144 -17.60 -22.68 -4.98
C VAL A 144 -18.79 -22.06 -5.77
N ASP A 145 -20.02 -22.58 -5.58
CA ASP A 145 -21.21 -22.18 -6.32
C ASP A 145 -21.90 -20.88 -5.83
N ASP A 146 -21.68 -20.44 -4.58
CA ASP A 146 -22.45 -19.34 -3.99
C ASP A 146 -22.04 -17.94 -4.53
N ALA A 147 -20.79 -17.74 -4.93
CA ALA A 147 -20.33 -16.44 -5.45
C ALA A 147 -20.84 -16.18 -6.88
N PHE A 148 -21.06 -17.24 -7.66
CA PHE A 148 -21.63 -17.15 -9.01
C PHE A 148 -23.15 -16.94 -8.98
N VAL A 149 -23.84 -17.49 -7.95
CA VAL A 149 -25.29 -17.38 -7.75
C VAL A 149 -25.72 -15.95 -7.34
N LEU A 150 -24.82 -15.15 -6.71
CA LEU A 150 -25.16 -13.81 -6.24
C LEU A 150 -25.03 -12.71 -7.31
N GLY A 151 -24.63 -13.00 -8.55
CA GLY A 151 -24.60 -12.05 -9.66
C GLY A 151 -23.66 -10.84 -9.45
N ARG A 152 -22.72 -10.90 -8.51
CA ARG A 152 -21.74 -9.83 -8.30
C ARG A 152 -20.72 -9.82 -9.43
N ALA A 153 -20.64 -8.72 -10.14
CA ALA A 153 -19.60 -8.50 -11.14
C ALA A 153 -18.23 -8.52 -10.45
N VAL A 154 -17.34 -9.41 -10.92
CA VAL A 154 -15.94 -9.42 -10.49
C VAL A 154 -15.30 -8.07 -10.87
N PRO A 155 -14.63 -7.37 -9.95
CA PRO A 155 -13.90 -6.16 -10.29
C PRO A 155 -12.86 -6.45 -11.38
N TRP A 156 -12.71 -5.51 -12.33
CA TRP A 156 -11.68 -5.63 -13.35
C TRP A 156 -10.28 -5.69 -12.73
N PHE A 157 -9.42 -6.51 -13.29
CA PHE A 157 -8.00 -6.61 -12.92
C PHE A 157 -7.15 -6.89 -14.17
N PRO A 158 -5.85 -6.55 -14.18
CA PRO A 158 -4.96 -6.85 -15.29
C PRO A 158 -4.72 -8.35 -15.44
N GLU A 159 -4.81 -8.86 -16.66
CA GLU A 159 -4.47 -10.26 -16.99
C GLU A 159 -3.10 -10.38 -17.64
N LYS A 160 -2.54 -9.28 -18.16
CA LYS A 160 -1.20 -9.20 -18.77
C LYS A 160 -0.45 -8.03 -18.16
N ILE A 161 0.87 -8.13 -18.14
CA ILE A 161 1.72 -7.04 -17.63
C ILE A 161 1.50 -5.70 -18.37
N SER A 162 1.16 -5.73 -19.67
CA SER A 162 0.81 -4.54 -20.45
C SER A 162 -0.46 -3.84 -19.98
N ASP A 163 -1.38 -4.57 -19.34
CA ASP A 163 -2.63 -4.00 -18.83
C ASP A 163 -2.39 -3.07 -17.63
N LEU A 164 -1.20 -3.15 -16.99
CA LEU A 164 -0.77 -2.18 -15.99
C LEU A 164 -0.67 -0.75 -16.52
N ASP A 165 -0.68 -0.55 -17.85
CA ASP A 165 -0.84 0.77 -18.45
C ASP A 165 -2.16 1.44 -18.11
N LEU A 166 -3.16 0.67 -17.66
CA LEU A 166 -4.47 1.14 -17.21
C LEU A 166 -4.52 1.35 -15.68
N CYS A 167 -3.59 0.74 -14.92
CA CYS A 167 -3.49 0.83 -13.46
C CYS A 167 -2.70 2.09 -13.05
N LYS A 168 -3.32 3.28 -13.17
CA LYS A 168 -2.66 4.57 -12.96
C LYS A 168 -3.47 5.52 -12.08
N GLN A 169 -4.35 5.00 -11.22
CA GLN A 169 -5.17 5.82 -10.34
C GLN A 169 -4.33 6.34 -9.17
N VAL A 170 -3.82 7.57 -9.30
CA VAL A 170 -3.15 8.29 -8.22
C VAL A 170 -4.19 8.96 -7.34
N LEU A 171 -4.15 8.69 -6.05
CA LEU A 171 -5.09 9.21 -5.06
C LEU A 171 -4.59 10.51 -4.41
N MET A 172 -3.28 10.59 -4.11
CA MET A 172 -2.67 11.69 -3.38
C MET A 172 -1.28 12.01 -3.92
N TYR A 173 -0.82 13.24 -3.63
CA TYR A 173 0.55 13.69 -3.93
C TYR A 173 0.98 13.53 -5.40
N GLY A 174 0.03 13.74 -6.32
CA GLY A 174 0.31 13.74 -7.75
C GLY A 174 1.04 15.01 -8.18
N SER A 175 0.50 15.73 -9.16
CA SER A 175 1.01 17.03 -9.60
C SER A 175 0.69 18.17 -8.61
N ASP A 176 -0.39 18.03 -7.84
CA ASP A 176 -0.85 19.00 -6.85
C ASP A 176 -0.46 18.51 -5.44
N LEU A 177 0.26 19.35 -4.71
CA LEU A 177 0.69 19.09 -3.34
C LEU A 177 -0.32 19.70 -2.36
N ASP A 178 -0.51 19.04 -1.20
CA ASP A 178 -1.33 19.57 -0.11
C ASP A 178 -0.69 20.80 0.54
N ALA A 179 -1.52 21.64 1.17
CA ALA A 179 -1.10 22.94 1.68
C ALA A 179 -0.05 22.87 2.81
N ASP A 180 0.02 21.76 3.51
CA ASP A 180 0.98 21.47 4.59
C ASP A 180 2.27 20.78 4.08
N HIS A 181 2.32 20.39 2.81
CA HIS A 181 3.51 19.81 2.21
C HIS A 181 4.69 20.81 2.21
N PRO A 182 5.93 20.41 2.62
CA PRO A 182 7.08 21.33 2.67
C PRO A 182 7.35 22.09 1.37
N GLY A 183 7.13 21.47 0.21
CA GLY A 183 7.32 22.06 -1.11
C GLY A 183 6.09 22.82 -1.67
N PHE A 184 4.98 22.92 -0.94
CA PHE A 184 3.73 23.52 -1.45
C PHE A 184 3.94 24.96 -1.95
N LYS A 185 4.70 25.77 -1.22
CA LYS A 185 4.97 27.19 -1.54
C LYS A 185 6.11 27.38 -2.53
N ASP A 186 6.91 26.34 -2.80
CA ASP A 186 8.04 26.40 -3.71
C ASP A 186 7.61 26.14 -5.16
N SER A 187 7.60 27.20 -5.96
CA SER A 187 7.19 27.12 -7.38
C SER A 187 8.19 26.36 -8.26
N VAL A 188 9.48 26.31 -7.87
CA VAL A 188 10.51 25.58 -8.60
C VAL A 188 10.34 24.08 -8.34
N TYR A 189 10.17 23.71 -7.08
CA TYR A 189 9.90 22.33 -6.68
C TYR A 189 8.61 21.80 -7.33
N ARG A 190 7.51 22.57 -7.33
CA ARG A 190 6.26 22.18 -7.99
C ARG A 190 6.41 21.97 -9.49
N LYS A 191 7.16 22.82 -10.20
CA LYS A 191 7.48 22.61 -11.63
C LYS A 191 8.27 21.32 -11.83
N ARG A 192 9.22 21.03 -10.92
CA ARG A 192 10.01 19.81 -10.95
C ARG A 192 9.16 18.57 -10.73
N ARG A 193 8.20 18.62 -9.80
CA ARG A 193 7.20 17.56 -9.59
C ARG A 193 6.35 17.30 -10.86
N ASN A 194 5.91 18.35 -11.54
CA ASN A 194 5.19 18.21 -12.81
C ASN A 194 6.05 17.54 -13.91
N TYR A 195 7.32 17.88 -14.00
CA TYR A 195 8.24 17.21 -14.92
C TYR A 195 8.30 15.69 -14.67
N PHE A 196 8.45 15.27 -13.43
CA PHE A 196 8.42 13.84 -13.08
C PHE A 196 7.06 13.20 -13.38
N ALA A 197 5.99 13.91 -13.13
CA ALA A 197 4.65 13.43 -13.43
C ALA A 197 4.45 13.20 -14.95
N ASP A 198 4.97 14.09 -15.79
CA ASP A 198 4.89 13.96 -17.24
C ASP A 198 5.73 12.78 -17.76
N LEU A 199 6.93 12.54 -17.20
CA LEU A 199 7.74 11.37 -17.51
C LEU A 199 6.98 10.07 -17.18
N ALA A 200 6.41 9.97 -15.98
CA ALA A 200 5.72 8.78 -15.53
C ALA A 200 4.41 8.53 -16.30
N ARG A 201 3.64 9.60 -16.64
CA ARG A 201 2.42 9.47 -17.46
C ARG A 201 2.72 9.02 -18.87
N GLY A 202 3.84 9.49 -19.44
CA GLY A 202 4.29 9.13 -20.79
C GLY A 202 4.74 7.68 -20.91
N TYR A 203 5.23 7.06 -19.85
CA TYR A 203 5.78 5.71 -19.88
C TYR A 203 4.75 4.65 -20.26
N LYS A 204 5.16 3.73 -21.13
CA LYS A 204 4.40 2.53 -21.54
C LYS A 204 5.20 1.27 -21.25
N HIS A 205 4.48 0.17 -21.00
CA HIS A 205 5.13 -1.12 -20.82
C HIS A 205 6.04 -1.48 -22.00
N GLY A 206 7.25 -1.93 -21.70
CA GLY A 206 8.26 -2.32 -22.70
C GLY A 206 9.18 -1.19 -23.18
N GLU A 207 8.91 0.05 -22.82
CA GLU A 207 9.82 1.18 -23.06
C GLU A 207 10.93 1.22 -22.00
N GLN A 208 12.03 1.88 -22.33
CA GLN A 208 13.06 2.20 -21.34
C GLN A 208 12.55 3.28 -20.38
N ILE A 209 12.84 3.12 -19.09
CA ILE A 209 12.49 4.12 -18.10
C ILE A 209 13.32 5.37 -18.34
N PRO A 210 12.69 6.56 -18.50
CA PRO A 210 13.43 7.79 -18.77
C PRO A 210 14.48 8.08 -17.69
N ARG A 211 15.70 8.38 -18.12
CA ARG A 211 16.76 8.83 -17.21
C ARG A 211 16.52 10.27 -16.79
N VAL A 212 16.89 10.58 -15.57
CA VAL A 212 16.69 11.88 -14.95
C VAL A 212 18.04 12.53 -14.65
N ASP A 213 18.21 13.76 -15.13
CA ASP A 213 19.30 14.61 -14.68
C ASP A 213 18.88 15.27 -13.35
N TYR A 214 19.37 14.71 -12.25
CA TYR A 214 19.09 15.23 -10.91
C TYR A 214 19.88 16.51 -10.66
N THR A 215 19.23 17.49 -10.05
CA THR A 215 19.87 18.75 -9.68
C THR A 215 20.86 18.57 -8.53
N ALA A 216 21.79 19.50 -8.36
CA ALA A 216 22.73 19.48 -7.24
C ALA A 216 22.00 19.48 -5.87
N GLU A 217 20.85 20.14 -5.77
CA GLU A 217 20.04 20.19 -4.56
C GLU A 217 19.38 18.84 -4.27
N GLU A 218 18.84 18.16 -5.30
CA GLU A 218 18.29 16.81 -5.18
C GLU A 218 19.36 15.81 -4.73
N VAL A 219 20.56 15.87 -5.33
CA VAL A 219 21.71 15.03 -4.94
C VAL A 219 22.16 15.32 -3.51
N GLN A 220 22.18 16.58 -3.06
CA GLN A 220 22.51 16.92 -1.67
C GLN A 220 21.46 16.41 -0.68
N THR A 221 20.19 16.45 -1.03
CA THR A 221 19.11 15.90 -0.20
C THR A 221 19.25 14.39 -0.06
N TRP A 222 19.45 13.68 -1.18
CA TRP A 222 19.77 12.24 -1.18
C TRP A 222 21.00 11.93 -0.33
N ALA A 223 22.12 12.68 -0.51
CA ALA A 223 23.36 12.47 0.23
C ALA A 223 23.17 12.52 1.74
N ARG A 224 22.35 13.45 2.24
CA ARG A 224 22.03 13.56 3.67
C ARG A 224 21.30 12.33 4.17
N VAL A 225 20.25 11.88 3.45
CA VAL A 225 19.47 10.71 3.82
C VAL A 225 20.33 9.45 3.77
N PHE A 226 21.04 9.23 2.66
CA PHE A 226 21.92 8.09 2.42
C PHE A 226 22.99 7.94 3.53
N ARG A 227 23.66 9.03 3.87
CA ARG A 227 24.72 9.05 4.89
C ARG A 227 24.19 8.68 6.28
N GLU A 228 23.06 9.24 6.70
CA GLU A 228 22.52 9.00 8.03
C GLU A 228 21.93 7.58 8.17
N LEU A 229 21.27 7.08 7.12
CA LEU A 229 20.74 5.72 7.13
C LEU A 229 21.84 4.66 7.10
N ASN A 230 22.91 4.86 6.31
CA ASN A 230 24.05 3.94 6.27
C ASN A 230 24.77 3.77 7.62
N LYS A 231 24.70 4.76 8.53
CA LYS A 231 25.19 4.61 9.90
C LYS A 231 24.34 3.65 10.73
N LEU A 232 23.05 3.53 10.41
CA LEU A 232 22.07 2.72 11.17
C LEU A 232 21.96 1.28 10.63
N TYR A 233 22.03 1.09 9.32
CA TYR A 233 21.79 -0.21 8.67
C TYR A 233 22.55 -1.39 9.32
N PRO A 234 23.85 -1.31 9.64
CA PRO A 234 24.57 -2.46 10.21
C PRO A 234 23.96 -3.02 11.51
N SER A 235 23.32 -2.16 12.30
CA SER A 235 22.72 -2.54 13.60
C SER A 235 21.19 -2.66 13.56
N HIS A 236 20.51 -2.14 12.55
CA HIS A 236 19.04 -2.06 12.52
C HIS A 236 18.41 -2.87 11.38
N ALA A 237 19.03 -2.96 10.21
CA ALA A 237 18.48 -3.65 9.06
C ALA A 237 18.62 -5.19 9.16
N CYS A 238 17.74 -5.90 8.47
CA CYS A 238 17.80 -7.36 8.35
C CYS A 238 18.97 -7.81 7.46
N LYS A 239 19.37 -9.08 7.57
CA LYS A 239 20.50 -9.67 6.83
C LYS A 239 20.30 -9.60 5.31
N GLU A 240 19.09 -9.82 4.85
CA GLU A 240 18.74 -9.81 3.43
C GLU A 240 18.97 -8.43 2.82
N PHE A 241 18.60 -7.36 3.54
CA PHE A 241 18.90 -5.99 3.16
C PHE A 241 20.40 -5.75 3.10
N LEU A 242 21.13 -6.11 4.15
CA LEU A 242 22.58 -5.92 4.25
C LEU A 242 23.37 -6.69 3.18
N ASN A 243 22.86 -7.83 2.73
CA ASN A 243 23.47 -8.61 1.65
C ASN A 243 23.25 -7.97 0.28
N ASN A 244 22.11 -7.32 0.05
CA ASN A 244 21.75 -6.78 -1.26
C ASN A 244 22.20 -5.33 -1.48
N LEU A 245 22.31 -4.51 -0.43
CA LEU A 245 22.73 -3.11 -0.57
C LEU A 245 24.11 -2.96 -1.24
N PRO A 246 25.18 -3.72 -0.88
CA PRO A 246 26.47 -3.66 -1.56
C PRO A 246 26.41 -4.04 -3.04
N LEU A 247 25.49 -4.94 -3.42
CA LEU A 247 25.29 -5.31 -4.82
C LEU A 247 24.67 -4.15 -5.62
N LEU A 248 23.74 -3.41 -5.00
CA LEU A 248 23.15 -2.20 -5.59
C LEU A 248 24.20 -1.09 -5.73
N GLU A 249 25.08 -0.93 -4.73
CA GLU A 249 26.23 -0.02 -4.83
C GLU A 249 27.13 -0.36 -6.02
N GLN A 250 27.42 -1.64 -6.20
CA GLN A 250 28.28 -2.13 -7.28
C GLN A 250 27.64 -2.04 -8.68
N HIS A 251 26.36 -2.43 -8.81
CA HIS A 251 25.72 -2.62 -10.11
C HIS A 251 24.79 -1.48 -10.53
N CYS A 252 24.25 -0.72 -9.57
CA CYS A 252 23.29 0.36 -9.83
C CYS A 252 23.81 1.74 -9.42
N ASN A 253 25.12 1.83 -9.06
CA ASN A 253 25.77 3.09 -8.71
C ASN A 253 25.11 3.84 -7.53
N TYR A 254 24.69 3.09 -6.48
CA TYR A 254 24.26 3.67 -5.22
C TYR A 254 25.46 4.32 -4.54
N LYS A 255 25.47 5.64 -4.46
CA LYS A 255 26.54 6.43 -3.84
C LYS A 255 25.96 7.67 -3.20
N GLU A 256 26.70 8.25 -2.26
CA GLU A 256 26.30 9.48 -1.59
C GLU A 256 26.13 10.66 -2.59
N ASP A 257 26.95 10.72 -3.60
CA ASP A 257 26.97 11.77 -4.62
C ASP A 257 26.20 11.43 -5.91
N ASN A 258 25.43 10.33 -5.90
CA ASN A 258 24.68 9.90 -7.08
C ASN A 258 23.36 9.22 -6.71
N ILE A 259 22.27 9.71 -7.28
CA ILE A 259 20.96 9.07 -7.22
C ILE A 259 20.86 8.02 -8.33
N PRO A 260 20.62 6.72 -8.02
CA PRO A 260 20.53 5.68 -9.02
C PRO A 260 19.42 5.91 -10.03
N GLN A 261 19.63 5.52 -11.27
CA GLN A 261 18.63 5.59 -12.32
C GLN A 261 17.69 4.39 -12.26
N LEU A 262 16.37 4.61 -12.33
CA LEU A 262 15.37 3.54 -12.23
C LEU A 262 15.54 2.46 -13.30
N GLU A 263 16.01 2.81 -14.51
CA GLU A 263 16.30 1.85 -15.58
C GLU A 263 17.37 0.83 -15.19
N ASP A 264 18.47 1.29 -14.56
CA ASP A 264 19.56 0.43 -14.15
C ASP A 264 19.15 -0.47 -12.98
N VAL A 265 18.37 0.07 -12.02
CA VAL A 265 17.81 -0.66 -10.90
C VAL A 265 16.78 -1.70 -11.38
N SER A 266 15.92 -1.34 -12.32
CA SER A 266 14.92 -2.24 -12.90
C SER A 266 15.58 -3.45 -13.57
N ARG A 267 16.66 -3.23 -14.33
CA ARG A 267 17.42 -4.30 -14.97
C ARG A 267 18.06 -5.24 -13.94
N PHE A 268 18.69 -4.68 -12.93
CA PHE A 268 19.26 -5.44 -11.82
C PHE A 268 18.22 -6.30 -11.09
N LEU A 269 17.09 -5.72 -10.74
CA LEU A 269 15.99 -6.45 -10.07
C LEU A 269 15.45 -7.57 -10.96
N LYS A 270 15.33 -7.33 -12.28
CA LYS A 270 14.85 -8.33 -13.23
C LYS A 270 15.70 -9.58 -13.24
N GLU A 271 17.03 -9.42 -13.18
CA GLU A 271 17.99 -10.51 -13.14
C GLU A 271 18.01 -11.22 -11.78
N ARG A 272 17.84 -10.50 -10.67
CA ARG A 272 17.94 -11.03 -9.31
C ARG A 272 16.69 -11.74 -8.83
N SER A 273 15.53 -11.14 -9.03
CA SER A 273 14.26 -11.59 -8.43
C SER A 273 13.10 -11.62 -9.42
N GLY A 274 13.31 -11.18 -10.66
CA GLY A 274 12.28 -11.06 -11.68
C GLY A 274 11.42 -9.80 -11.54
N PHE A 275 11.65 -8.94 -10.52
CA PHE A 275 10.99 -7.66 -10.41
C PHE A 275 11.47 -6.67 -11.47
N SER A 276 10.59 -5.81 -11.92
CA SER A 276 10.90 -4.65 -12.75
C SER A 276 10.27 -3.40 -12.13
N ILE A 277 10.78 -2.23 -12.49
CA ILE A 277 10.27 -0.95 -12.01
C ILE A 277 9.38 -0.32 -13.07
N ARG A 278 8.34 0.38 -12.59
CA ARG A 278 7.48 1.23 -13.39
C ARG A 278 7.42 2.61 -12.75
N PRO A 279 7.74 3.69 -13.48
CA PRO A 279 7.64 5.04 -12.93
C PRO A 279 6.19 5.42 -12.63
N VAL A 280 6.00 6.10 -11.50
CA VAL A 280 4.70 6.62 -11.04
C VAL A 280 4.88 8.04 -10.51
N TRP A 281 3.80 8.83 -10.50
CA TRP A 281 3.88 10.26 -10.16
C TRP A 281 3.20 10.63 -8.84
N GLY A 282 2.80 9.65 -8.02
CA GLY A 282 2.16 9.88 -6.72
C GLY A 282 1.67 8.58 -6.09
N TYR A 283 0.89 8.70 -5.03
CA TYR A 283 0.37 7.57 -4.25
C TYR A 283 -0.76 6.87 -5.01
N LEU A 284 -0.54 5.63 -5.44
CA LEU A 284 -1.52 4.84 -6.18
C LEU A 284 -2.66 4.33 -5.28
N SER A 285 -3.79 3.99 -5.91
CA SER A 285 -4.83 3.22 -5.24
C SER A 285 -4.27 1.87 -4.77
N PRO A 286 -4.72 1.35 -3.60
CA PRO A 286 -4.29 0.02 -3.12
C PRO A 286 -4.48 -1.08 -4.17
N ARG A 287 -5.58 -1.03 -4.93
CA ARG A 287 -5.88 -1.98 -6.00
C ARG A 287 -4.84 -1.95 -7.11
N ASP A 288 -4.50 -0.77 -7.62
CA ASP A 288 -3.54 -0.61 -8.72
C ASP A 288 -2.12 -0.96 -8.27
N PHE A 289 -1.75 -0.57 -7.05
CA PHE A 289 -0.45 -0.87 -6.47
C PHE A 289 -0.25 -2.39 -6.29
N LEU A 290 -1.19 -3.06 -5.62
CA LEU A 290 -1.13 -4.50 -5.41
C LEU A 290 -1.19 -5.28 -6.73
N ALA A 291 -1.97 -4.81 -7.73
CA ALA A 291 -2.01 -5.42 -9.05
C ALA A 291 -0.63 -5.41 -9.72
N GLY A 292 0.16 -4.35 -9.57
CA GLY A 292 1.54 -4.32 -10.05
C GLY A 292 2.40 -5.43 -9.46
N LEU A 293 2.31 -5.64 -8.15
CA LEU A 293 3.07 -6.68 -7.46
C LEU A 293 2.76 -8.09 -7.98
N ALA A 294 1.52 -8.36 -8.41
CA ALA A 294 1.14 -9.64 -9.00
C ALA A 294 2.00 -10.02 -10.23
N PHE A 295 2.45 -9.01 -10.99
CA PHE A 295 3.31 -9.14 -12.17
C PHE A 295 4.79 -8.95 -11.88
N ARG A 296 5.18 -8.86 -10.59
CA ARG A 296 6.52 -8.44 -10.16
C ARG A 296 6.91 -7.08 -10.75
N VAL A 297 5.98 -6.14 -10.76
CA VAL A 297 6.21 -4.75 -11.11
C VAL A 297 6.06 -3.89 -9.87
N PHE A 298 7.10 -3.14 -9.55
CA PHE A 298 7.12 -2.19 -8.45
C PHE A 298 6.93 -0.77 -9.02
N HIS A 299 5.87 -0.10 -8.58
CA HIS A 299 5.61 1.29 -8.95
C HIS A 299 6.50 2.20 -8.10
N CYS A 300 7.36 2.97 -8.74
CA CYS A 300 8.44 3.72 -8.11
C CYS A 300 8.42 5.19 -8.54
N THR A 301 8.52 6.10 -7.59
CA THR A 301 8.61 7.53 -7.83
C THR A 301 10.04 7.94 -8.22
N GLN A 302 10.18 9.00 -9.04
CA GLN A 302 11.49 9.53 -9.44
C GLN A 302 11.82 10.87 -8.78
N TYR A 303 10.86 11.54 -8.15
CA TYR A 303 11.11 12.82 -7.46
C TYR A 303 11.78 12.60 -6.11
N VAL A 304 12.56 13.61 -5.69
CA VAL A 304 13.21 13.67 -4.38
C VAL A 304 12.35 14.55 -3.46
N ARG A 305 12.26 14.21 -2.18
CA ARG A 305 11.61 15.03 -1.15
C ARG A 305 12.18 16.44 -1.10
N HIS A 306 11.43 17.36 -0.51
CA HIS A 306 11.85 18.77 -0.46
C HIS A 306 13.10 18.94 0.43
N SER A 307 14.07 19.76 -0.04
CA SER A 307 15.38 19.96 0.61
C SER A 307 15.31 20.63 1.99
N SER A 308 14.20 21.33 2.29
CA SER A 308 14.03 21.99 3.59
C SER A 308 13.89 21.00 4.76
N ASP A 309 13.37 19.79 4.48
CA ASP A 309 13.28 18.71 5.45
C ASP A 309 13.69 17.36 4.83
N PRO A 310 14.98 17.04 4.77
CA PRO A 310 15.47 15.84 4.12
C PRO A 310 15.15 14.55 4.90
N PHE A 311 14.69 14.65 6.16
CA PHE A 311 14.39 13.48 6.99
C PHE A 311 12.89 13.20 7.13
N TYR A 312 12.05 14.05 6.55
CA TYR A 312 10.61 13.87 6.52
C TYR A 312 10.05 14.06 5.11
N THR A 313 9.07 13.23 4.77
CA THR A 313 8.21 13.40 3.60
C THR A 313 6.86 12.74 3.91
N PRO A 314 5.72 13.40 3.59
CA PRO A 314 4.41 12.82 3.80
C PRO A 314 4.06 11.74 2.76
N GLU A 315 4.83 11.68 1.66
CA GLU A 315 4.62 10.70 0.58
C GLU A 315 5.90 9.93 0.24
N PRO A 316 5.79 8.73 -0.39
CA PRO A 316 6.94 8.02 -0.91
C PRO A 316 7.67 8.87 -1.97
N ASP A 317 8.97 9.04 -1.82
CA ASP A 317 9.86 9.67 -2.78
C ASP A 317 10.96 8.70 -3.23
N THR A 318 11.80 9.08 -4.17
CA THR A 318 12.86 8.19 -4.68
C THR A 318 13.84 7.72 -3.58
N CYS A 319 14.02 8.48 -2.49
CA CYS A 319 14.83 8.03 -1.34
C CYS A 319 14.16 6.84 -0.65
N HIS A 320 12.84 6.93 -0.40
CA HIS A 320 12.07 5.85 0.18
C HIS A 320 12.09 4.61 -0.71
N GLU A 321 11.84 4.79 -2.01
CA GLU A 321 11.76 3.68 -2.96
C GLU A 321 13.10 2.93 -3.09
N LEU A 322 14.17 3.68 -3.34
CA LEU A 322 15.48 3.09 -3.63
C LEU A 322 16.20 2.56 -2.39
N LEU A 323 16.09 3.22 -1.25
CA LEU A 323 16.74 2.78 0.00
C LEU A 323 15.87 1.84 0.81
N GLY A 324 14.54 1.99 0.76
CA GLY A 324 13.61 1.17 1.52
C GLY A 324 13.24 -0.13 0.81
N HIS A 325 12.62 -0.04 -0.36
CA HIS A 325 12.05 -1.21 -1.05
C HIS A 325 13.05 -2.03 -1.86
N VAL A 326 13.85 -1.37 -2.67
CA VAL A 326 14.68 -2.03 -3.69
C VAL A 326 15.63 -3.10 -3.13
N PRO A 327 16.35 -2.88 -2.00
CA PRO A 327 17.26 -3.90 -1.49
C PRO A 327 16.56 -5.21 -1.11
N LEU A 328 15.31 -5.15 -0.65
CA LEU A 328 14.53 -6.34 -0.31
C LEU A 328 13.82 -6.94 -1.52
N LEU A 329 13.37 -6.14 -2.47
CA LEU A 329 12.85 -6.65 -3.74
C LEU A 329 13.92 -7.41 -4.54
N ALA A 330 15.20 -7.16 -4.30
CA ALA A 330 16.30 -7.95 -4.85
C ALA A 330 16.44 -9.35 -4.22
N GLU A 331 15.78 -9.61 -3.07
CA GLU A 331 15.78 -10.92 -2.40
C GLU A 331 14.65 -11.80 -2.95
N PRO A 332 14.96 -12.97 -3.57
CA PRO A 332 13.95 -13.79 -4.24
C PRO A 332 12.79 -14.25 -3.35
N SER A 333 13.06 -14.56 -2.07
CA SER A 333 12.03 -14.98 -1.11
C SER A 333 11.07 -13.83 -0.76
N PHE A 334 11.59 -12.62 -0.59
CA PHE A 334 10.80 -11.43 -0.32
C PHE A 334 10.03 -10.97 -1.57
N ALA A 335 10.65 -11.06 -2.73
CA ALA A 335 10.00 -10.80 -4.02
C ALA A 335 8.78 -11.71 -4.23
N GLN A 336 8.91 -13.01 -3.90
CA GLN A 336 7.79 -13.94 -3.95
C GLN A 336 6.70 -13.59 -2.93
N PHE A 337 7.07 -13.21 -1.70
CA PHE A 337 6.12 -12.76 -0.68
C PHE A 337 5.27 -11.57 -1.17
N SER A 338 5.94 -10.55 -1.74
CA SER A 338 5.27 -9.38 -2.30
C SER A 338 4.35 -9.75 -3.47
N GLN A 339 4.80 -10.63 -4.38
CA GLN A 339 3.99 -11.10 -5.51
C GLN A 339 2.73 -11.86 -5.06
N GLU A 340 2.83 -12.69 -4.03
CA GLU A 340 1.68 -13.47 -3.53
C GLU A 340 0.58 -12.57 -2.98
N MET A 341 0.93 -11.45 -2.32
CA MET A 341 -0.06 -10.45 -1.91
C MET A 341 -0.73 -9.81 -3.12
N GLY A 342 0.03 -9.47 -4.15
CA GLY A 342 -0.50 -8.97 -5.40
C GLY A 342 -1.47 -9.94 -6.08
N LEU A 343 -1.09 -11.21 -6.20
CA LEU A 343 -1.95 -12.25 -6.79
C LEU A 343 -3.24 -12.48 -5.99
N ALA A 344 -3.17 -12.34 -4.67
CA ALA A 344 -4.34 -12.44 -3.81
C ALA A 344 -5.34 -11.28 -4.03
N SER A 345 -4.88 -10.10 -4.45
CA SER A 345 -5.74 -8.92 -4.69
C SER A 345 -6.50 -8.95 -6.01
N LEU A 346 -6.05 -9.74 -7.00
CA LEU A 346 -6.66 -9.75 -8.33
C LEU A 346 -8.09 -10.29 -8.30
N GLY A 347 -9.06 -9.46 -8.71
CA GLY A 347 -10.48 -9.79 -8.71
C GLY A 347 -11.14 -9.83 -7.32
N ALA A 348 -10.41 -9.48 -6.26
CA ALA A 348 -10.96 -9.32 -4.92
C ALA A 348 -11.81 -8.04 -4.80
N ASP A 349 -12.78 -8.02 -3.91
CA ASP A 349 -13.56 -6.81 -3.60
C ASP A 349 -12.72 -5.75 -2.86
N ASP A 350 -13.26 -4.55 -2.68
CA ASP A 350 -12.53 -3.43 -2.12
C ASP A 350 -12.17 -3.65 -0.64
N ASP A 351 -13.01 -4.33 0.13
CA ASP A 351 -12.71 -4.68 1.54
C ASP A 351 -11.52 -5.64 1.63
N ALA A 352 -11.50 -6.69 0.82
CA ALA A 352 -10.38 -7.63 0.78
C ALA A 352 -9.09 -6.96 0.28
N VAL A 353 -9.18 -6.06 -0.72
CA VAL A 353 -8.04 -5.27 -1.20
C VAL A 353 -7.49 -4.37 -0.10
N LEU A 354 -8.37 -3.70 0.67
CA LEU A 354 -7.95 -2.85 1.79
C LEU A 354 -7.26 -3.68 2.88
N LYS A 355 -7.80 -4.83 3.26
CA LYS A 355 -7.18 -5.74 4.23
C LYS A 355 -5.81 -6.25 3.78
N LEU A 356 -5.65 -6.58 2.50
CA LEU A 356 -4.36 -6.95 1.93
C LEU A 356 -3.37 -5.78 1.95
N ALA A 357 -3.83 -4.58 1.61
CA ALA A 357 -3.01 -3.36 1.65
C ALA A 357 -2.56 -3.03 3.09
N THR A 358 -3.43 -3.22 4.09
CA THR A 358 -3.06 -3.06 5.51
C THR A 358 -2.01 -4.10 5.92
N CYS A 359 -2.15 -5.37 5.51
CA CYS A 359 -1.11 -6.37 5.74
C CYS A 359 0.21 -6.03 5.04
N TYR A 360 0.15 -5.49 3.80
CA TYR A 360 1.32 -4.98 3.10
C TYR A 360 1.98 -3.84 3.88
N PHE A 361 1.20 -2.88 4.36
CA PHE A 361 1.67 -1.74 5.14
C PHE A 361 2.43 -2.19 6.39
N PHE A 362 1.87 -3.08 7.18
CA PHE A 362 2.52 -3.56 8.42
C PHE A 362 3.58 -4.66 8.22
N THR A 363 3.85 -5.05 6.98
CA THR A 363 4.96 -5.96 6.64
C THR A 363 5.96 -5.28 5.72
N VAL A 364 5.65 -5.08 4.46
CA VAL A 364 6.60 -4.55 3.47
C VAL A 364 6.99 -3.10 3.76
N GLU A 365 6.09 -2.29 4.34
CA GLU A 365 6.40 -0.90 4.69
C GLU A 365 7.00 -0.75 6.11
N PHE A 366 6.40 -1.38 7.13
CA PHE A 366 6.78 -1.14 8.53
C PHE A 366 7.12 -2.43 9.30
N GLY A 367 7.44 -3.52 8.60
CA GLY A 367 7.68 -4.81 9.21
C GLY A 367 9.01 -4.96 9.91
N LEU A 368 8.97 -5.74 11.01
CA LEU A 368 10.13 -6.20 11.77
C LEU A 368 10.28 -7.72 11.65
N CYS A 369 11.51 -8.23 11.78
CA CYS A 369 11.79 -9.67 11.87
C CYS A 369 12.75 -9.97 13.02
N LYS A 370 12.80 -11.24 13.40
CA LYS A 370 13.76 -11.73 14.39
C LYS A 370 14.95 -12.39 13.69
N GLN A 371 16.14 -11.88 13.96
CA GLN A 371 17.39 -12.45 13.46
C GLN A 371 18.44 -12.44 14.57
N ASP A 372 19.06 -13.58 14.83
CA ASP A 372 20.06 -13.78 15.89
C ASP A 372 19.58 -13.31 17.27
N GLY A 373 18.30 -13.56 17.59
CA GLY A 373 17.67 -13.17 18.85
C GLY A 373 17.40 -11.68 19.02
N ARG A 374 17.54 -10.88 17.95
CA ARG A 374 17.31 -9.43 17.96
C ARG A 374 16.24 -9.05 16.94
N LEU A 375 15.53 -7.97 17.22
CA LEU A 375 14.66 -7.34 16.25
C LEU A 375 15.49 -6.63 15.17
N ARG A 376 15.06 -6.77 13.91
CA ARG A 376 15.62 -6.12 12.75
C ARG A 376 14.51 -5.58 11.86
N ALA A 377 14.76 -4.46 11.23
CA ALA A 377 13.81 -3.87 10.28
C ALA A 377 13.96 -4.47 8.88
N TYR A 378 12.84 -4.76 8.26
CA TYR A 378 12.77 -5.06 6.83
C TYR A 378 11.75 -4.16 6.11
N GLY A 379 10.90 -3.46 6.83
CA GLY A 379 9.93 -2.54 6.26
C GLY A 379 10.59 -1.34 5.60
N ALA A 380 10.16 -0.98 4.38
CA ALA A 380 10.73 0.09 3.59
C ALA A 380 10.56 1.46 4.24
N GLY A 381 9.41 1.73 4.87
CA GLY A 381 9.16 2.95 5.64
C GLY A 381 10.15 3.11 6.79
N LEU A 382 10.51 2.02 7.47
CA LEU A 382 11.55 2.02 8.51
C LEU A 382 12.94 2.27 7.91
N LEU A 383 13.29 1.52 6.86
CA LEU A 383 14.62 1.55 6.25
C LEU A 383 14.92 2.85 5.48
N SER A 384 13.93 3.69 5.25
CA SER A 384 14.06 5.00 4.60
C SER A 384 13.81 6.18 5.53
N SER A 385 13.52 5.95 6.82
CA SER A 385 13.27 6.97 7.83
C SER A 385 14.23 6.83 9.00
N VAL A 386 15.12 7.81 9.18
CA VAL A 386 16.10 7.84 10.30
C VAL A 386 15.41 7.85 11.66
N GLY A 387 14.33 8.62 11.79
CA GLY A 387 13.60 8.79 13.05
C GLY A 387 12.83 7.52 13.42
N GLU A 388 12.03 7.02 12.49
CA GLU A 388 11.15 5.87 12.74
C GLU A 388 11.92 4.56 12.88
N LEU A 389 13.01 4.37 12.13
CA LEU A 389 13.90 3.21 12.29
C LEU A 389 14.48 3.11 13.72
N LYS A 390 14.89 4.25 14.29
CA LYS A 390 15.36 4.31 15.69
C LYS A 390 14.23 4.04 16.65
N HIS A 391 13.06 4.66 16.44
CA HIS A 391 11.90 4.49 17.32
C HIS A 391 11.40 3.05 17.36
N ALA A 392 11.19 2.42 16.21
CA ALA A 392 10.70 1.04 16.11
C ALA A 392 11.59 0.00 16.83
N LEU A 393 12.89 0.28 16.96
CA LEU A 393 13.88 -0.61 17.58
C LEU A 393 14.41 -0.08 18.92
N SER A 394 13.82 1.00 19.48
CA SER A 394 14.22 1.60 20.77
C SER A 394 13.90 0.73 21.98
N GLY A 395 12.93 -0.20 21.85
CA GLY A 395 12.33 -0.94 22.97
C GLY A 395 11.17 -0.21 23.64
N GLU A 396 10.86 1.02 23.24
CA GLU A 396 9.70 1.81 23.71
C GLU A 396 8.46 1.59 22.85
N ALA A 397 8.66 1.25 21.56
CA ALA A 397 7.60 1.00 20.62
C ALA A 397 6.85 -0.31 20.93
N GLU A 398 5.53 -0.29 20.77
CA GLU A 398 4.73 -1.51 20.88
C GLU A 398 5.02 -2.44 19.68
N VAL A 399 5.38 -3.71 19.97
CA VAL A 399 5.66 -4.71 18.94
C VAL A 399 4.81 -5.95 19.20
N ARG A 400 4.01 -6.35 18.20
CA ARG A 400 3.13 -7.53 18.22
C ARG A 400 3.56 -8.57 17.20
N PRO A 401 3.31 -9.89 17.43
CA PRO A 401 3.48 -10.90 16.40
C PRO A 401 2.56 -10.63 15.20
N PHE A 402 3.09 -10.79 13.99
CA PHE A 402 2.28 -10.67 12.77
C PHE A 402 1.28 -11.81 12.65
N ASP A 403 -0.01 -11.47 12.63
CA ASP A 403 -1.13 -12.33 12.26
C ASP A 403 -2.05 -11.56 11.30
N PRO A 404 -2.12 -11.91 10.01
CA PRO A 404 -2.90 -11.17 9.03
C PRO A 404 -4.37 -10.95 9.43
N ARG A 405 -4.95 -11.87 10.21
CA ARG A 405 -6.37 -11.79 10.65
C ARG A 405 -6.60 -10.65 11.65
N LEU A 406 -5.59 -10.32 12.43
CA LEU A 406 -5.63 -9.23 13.40
C LEU A 406 -5.05 -7.95 12.78
N THR A 407 -3.89 -8.08 12.13
CA THR A 407 -3.16 -6.96 11.54
C THR A 407 -3.97 -6.23 10.47
N CYS A 408 -4.81 -6.92 9.69
CA CYS A 408 -5.62 -6.30 8.64
C CYS A 408 -6.69 -5.31 9.14
N GLY A 409 -6.93 -5.24 10.44
CA GLY A 409 -7.86 -4.29 11.08
C GLY A 409 -7.16 -3.13 11.80
N GLU A 410 -5.82 -3.04 11.77
CA GLU A 410 -5.08 -1.95 12.42
C GLU A 410 -5.10 -0.68 11.59
N GLU A 411 -5.02 0.47 12.28
CA GLU A 411 -4.97 1.78 11.66
C GLU A 411 -3.59 2.07 11.07
N CYS A 412 -3.53 2.44 9.80
CA CYS A 412 -2.30 2.87 9.12
C CYS A 412 -2.07 4.37 9.35
N VAL A 413 -1.05 4.74 10.12
CA VAL A 413 -0.69 6.13 10.38
C VAL A 413 0.34 6.59 9.34
N ILE A 414 0.05 7.67 8.59
CA ILE A 414 0.94 8.17 7.52
C ILE A 414 1.64 9.50 7.86
N THR A 415 1.16 10.21 8.91
CA THR A 415 1.65 11.54 9.29
C THR A 415 2.45 11.55 10.59
N ALA A 416 2.59 10.41 11.26
CA ALA A 416 3.34 10.23 12.50
C ALA A 416 3.94 8.81 12.53
N PHE A 417 4.74 8.51 13.55
CA PHE A 417 5.22 7.15 13.79
C PHE A 417 4.07 6.19 14.06
N GLN A 418 4.25 4.93 13.68
CA GLN A 418 3.22 3.91 13.90
C GLN A 418 2.98 3.69 15.39
N ASN A 419 1.70 3.51 15.77
CA ASN A 419 1.31 3.17 17.13
C ASN A 419 1.79 1.76 17.53
N VAL A 420 1.89 0.85 16.56
CA VAL A 420 2.29 -0.54 16.74
C VAL A 420 3.06 -1.03 15.53
N TYR A 421 4.07 -1.87 15.77
CA TYR A 421 4.81 -2.59 14.72
C TYR A 421 4.56 -4.08 14.83
N PHE A 422 4.69 -4.79 13.69
CA PHE A 422 4.48 -6.24 13.66
C PHE A 422 5.77 -6.97 13.31
N VAL A 423 6.01 -8.04 14.07
CA VAL A 423 7.21 -8.86 13.90
C VAL A 423 6.86 -10.22 13.28
N THR A 424 7.61 -10.59 12.26
CA THR A 424 7.60 -11.93 11.65
C THR A 424 8.79 -12.74 12.19
N GLU A 425 8.60 -14.05 12.38
CA GLU A 425 9.74 -14.94 12.74
C GLU A 425 10.67 -15.13 11.55
N THR A 426 10.10 -15.39 10.37
CA THR A 426 10.81 -15.52 9.08
C THR A 426 9.91 -15.04 7.94
N PHE A 427 10.48 -14.75 6.76
CA PHE A 427 9.68 -14.46 5.57
C PHE A 427 8.83 -15.65 5.12
N ASP A 428 9.27 -16.89 5.34
CA ASP A 428 8.50 -18.09 5.03
C ASP A 428 7.29 -18.26 5.97
N ASP A 429 7.42 -17.91 7.25
CA ASP A 429 6.29 -17.85 8.19
C ASP A 429 5.27 -16.80 7.73
N ALA A 430 5.74 -15.60 7.39
CA ALA A 430 4.87 -14.54 6.88
C ALA A 430 4.13 -14.96 5.60
N LYS A 431 4.84 -15.60 4.64
CA LYS A 431 4.22 -16.14 3.40
C LYS A 431 3.16 -17.19 3.72
N SER A 432 3.44 -18.10 4.64
CA SER A 432 2.49 -19.16 5.01
C SER A 432 1.22 -18.58 5.62
N LYS A 433 1.35 -17.61 6.54
CA LYS A 433 0.23 -16.89 7.15
C LYS A 433 -0.59 -16.11 6.12
N MET A 434 0.08 -15.41 5.18
CA MET A 434 -0.61 -14.67 4.12
C MET A 434 -1.33 -15.60 3.13
N ARG A 435 -0.77 -16.76 2.80
CA ARG A 435 -1.44 -17.77 1.96
C ARG A 435 -2.72 -18.27 2.61
N GLU A 436 -2.68 -18.57 3.91
CA GLU A 436 -3.88 -18.99 4.65
C GLU A 436 -4.92 -17.87 4.74
N PHE A 437 -4.48 -16.63 4.89
CA PHE A 437 -5.37 -15.47 4.86
C PHE A 437 -6.00 -15.29 3.48
N ALA A 438 -5.20 -15.40 2.40
CA ALA A 438 -5.66 -15.25 1.02
C ALA A 438 -6.72 -16.31 0.62
N LYS A 439 -6.68 -17.52 1.19
CA LYS A 439 -7.72 -18.54 0.95
C LYS A 439 -9.12 -18.12 1.41
N ARG A 440 -9.22 -17.15 2.31
CA ARG A 440 -10.50 -16.62 2.83
C ARG A 440 -11.07 -15.50 1.96
N ILE A 441 -10.28 -14.99 1.01
CA ILE A 441 -10.73 -13.96 0.07
C ILE A 441 -11.70 -14.58 -0.91
N ARG A 442 -12.95 -14.11 -0.89
CA ARG A 442 -14.04 -14.62 -1.73
C ARG A 442 -13.87 -14.14 -3.17
N ARG A 443 -13.59 -15.07 -4.08
CA ARG A 443 -13.58 -14.84 -5.53
C ARG A 443 -13.92 -16.14 -6.25
N PRO A 444 -14.63 -16.08 -7.40
CA PRO A 444 -15.15 -17.29 -8.08
C PRO A 444 -14.08 -18.06 -8.89
N PHE A 445 -12.80 -17.74 -8.73
CA PHE A 445 -11.70 -18.34 -9.47
C PHE A 445 -10.39 -18.27 -8.66
N SER A 446 -9.43 -19.04 -9.07
CA SER A 446 -8.03 -18.89 -8.66
C SER A 446 -7.21 -18.29 -9.79
N VAL A 447 -6.05 -17.72 -9.47
CA VAL A 447 -5.12 -17.17 -10.46
C VAL A 447 -3.76 -17.83 -10.35
N ARG A 448 -3.10 -17.98 -11.50
CA ARG A 448 -1.70 -18.42 -11.60
C ARG A 448 -0.92 -17.46 -12.47
N TYR A 449 0.21 -16.99 -11.99
CA TYR A 449 1.13 -16.18 -12.79
C TYR A 449 1.97 -17.08 -13.69
N ASP A 450 2.04 -16.73 -14.97
CA ASP A 450 2.93 -17.34 -15.96
C ASP A 450 4.10 -16.36 -16.24
N ALA A 451 5.30 -16.75 -15.80
CA ALA A 451 6.49 -15.91 -15.93
C ALA A 451 6.98 -15.81 -17.41
N TYR A 452 6.66 -16.77 -18.27
CA TYR A 452 7.09 -16.75 -19.68
C TYR A 452 6.30 -15.74 -20.50
N THR A 453 5.00 -15.70 -20.29
CA THR A 453 4.09 -14.77 -20.99
C THR A 453 3.85 -13.47 -20.21
N GLN A 454 4.33 -13.40 -18.96
CA GLN A 454 4.07 -12.30 -18.04
C GLN A 454 2.57 -12.01 -17.93
N SER A 455 1.76 -13.06 -17.82
CA SER A 455 0.31 -13.00 -17.75
C SER A 455 -0.22 -13.77 -16.54
N VAL A 456 -1.48 -13.56 -16.23
CA VAL A 456 -2.20 -14.27 -15.18
C VAL A 456 -3.24 -15.17 -15.82
N ALA A 457 -3.08 -16.47 -15.64
CA ALA A 457 -4.10 -17.44 -16.03
C ALA A 457 -5.20 -17.49 -14.97
N VAL A 458 -6.45 -17.30 -15.39
CA VAL A 458 -7.63 -17.39 -14.54
C VAL A 458 -8.14 -18.83 -14.57
N LEU A 459 -8.12 -19.48 -13.40
CA LEU A 459 -8.50 -20.90 -13.23
C LEU A 459 -9.98 -20.96 -12.80
N LYS A 460 -10.90 -20.91 -13.78
CA LYS A 460 -12.35 -20.85 -13.57
C LYS A 460 -13.10 -22.09 -14.05
N ASP A 461 -12.46 -23.01 -14.77
CA ASP A 461 -13.08 -24.21 -15.31
C ASP A 461 -12.19 -25.44 -15.10
N SER A 462 -12.84 -26.63 -15.04
CA SER A 462 -12.16 -27.89 -14.76
C SER A 462 -11.15 -28.29 -15.84
N GLY A 463 -11.35 -27.88 -17.10
CA GLY A 463 -10.46 -28.19 -18.22
C GLY A 463 -9.12 -27.46 -18.09
N SER A 464 -9.16 -26.15 -17.83
CA SER A 464 -7.96 -25.34 -17.60
C SER A 464 -7.17 -25.82 -16.38
N ILE A 465 -7.87 -26.19 -15.29
CA ILE A 465 -7.24 -26.72 -14.07
C ILE A 465 -6.58 -28.09 -14.34
N GLN A 466 -7.25 -28.98 -15.04
CA GLN A 466 -6.69 -30.31 -15.38
C GLN A 466 -5.47 -30.21 -16.29
N THR A 467 -5.48 -29.30 -17.27
CA THR A 467 -4.34 -29.06 -18.15
C THR A 467 -3.14 -28.58 -17.33
N LEU A 468 -3.32 -27.56 -16.51
CA LEU A 468 -2.29 -27.05 -15.63
C LEU A 468 -1.75 -28.14 -14.67
N LEU A 469 -2.63 -28.95 -14.09
CA LEU A 469 -2.21 -30.04 -13.18
C LEU A 469 -1.34 -31.07 -13.90
N ARG A 470 -1.60 -31.35 -15.17
CA ARG A 470 -0.79 -32.26 -16.01
C ARG A 470 0.61 -31.68 -16.24
N ASP A 471 0.69 -30.40 -16.59
CA ASP A 471 1.96 -29.72 -16.83
C ASP A 471 2.84 -29.67 -15.58
N LEU A 472 2.25 -29.33 -14.42
CA LEU A 472 2.94 -29.31 -13.13
C LEU A 472 3.43 -30.70 -12.70
N ARG A 473 2.66 -31.77 -12.98
CA ARG A 473 3.11 -33.15 -12.72
C ARG A 473 4.33 -33.49 -13.55
N HIS A 474 4.33 -33.10 -14.82
CA HIS A 474 5.49 -33.35 -15.68
C HIS A 474 6.75 -32.61 -15.19
N GLU A 475 6.63 -31.36 -14.73
CA GLU A 475 7.74 -30.62 -14.12
C GLU A 475 8.26 -31.33 -12.84
N LEU A 476 7.37 -31.84 -12.00
CA LEU A 476 7.72 -32.60 -10.80
C LEU A 476 8.45 -33.91 -11.15
N ASP A 477 8.00 -34.64 -12.16
CA ASP A 477 8.65 -35.86 -12.63
C ASP A 477 10.11 -35.62 -13.05
N VAL A 478 10.39 -34.47 -13.70
CA VAL A 478 11.77 -34.06 -14.06
C VAL A 478 12.65 -33.86 -12.83
N VAL A 479 12.09 -33.23 -11.78
CA VAL A 479 12.82 -33.01 -10.52
C VAL A 479 13.06 -34.30 -9.77
N ASP A 480 12.08 -35.20 -9.71
CA ASP A 480 12.19 -36.52 -9.08
C ASP A 480 13.23 -37.38 -9.80
N ASP A 481 13.23 -37.36 -11.12
CA ASP A 481 14.28 -38.05 -11.92
C ASP A 481 15.68 -37.51 -11.60
N ALA A 482 15.82 -36.19 -11.45
CA ALA A 482 17.10 -35.56 -11.09
C ALA A 482 17.56 -36.01 -9.69
N LEU A 483 16.68 -36.05 -8.71
CA LEU A 483 16.97 -36.57 -7.36
C LEU A 483 17.36 -38.02 -7.36
N ASN A 484 16.64 -38.86 -8.13
CA ASN A 484 16.95 -40.28 -8.28
C ASN A 484 18.33 -40.50 -8.90
N ARG A 485 18.74 -39.71 -9.90
CA ARG A 485 20.09 -39.78 -10.50
C ARG A 485 21.17 -39.35 -9.50
N LEU A 486 20.94 -38.35 -8.66
CA LEU A 486 21.87 -37.96 -7.61
C LEU A 486 21.99 -39.03 -6.53
N GLY A 487 20.88 -39.60 -6.08
CA GLY A 487 20.87 -40.71 -5.11
C GLY A 487 21.63 -41.95 -5.61
N ARG A 488 21.47 -42.31 -6.89
CA ARG A 488 22.23 -43.40 -7.50
C ARG A 488 23.73 -43.13 -7.59
N ARG A 489 24.15 -41.86 -7.80
CA ARG A 489 25.58 -41.47 -7.78
C ARG A 489 26.20 -41.60 -6.41
N SER A 490 25.46 -41.29 -5.35
CA SER A 490 25.93 -41.38 -3.96
C SER A 490 25.98 -42.85 -3.46
N ALA A 491 25.16 -43.74 -4.04
CA ALA A 491 25.12 -45.16 -3.72
C ALA A 491 26.09 -46.00 -4.56
N ALA A 492 26.75 -45.43 -5.58
CA ALA A 492 27.77 -46.17 -6.36
C ALA A 492 28.98 -46.50 -5.46
N PRO A 493 29.46 -47.76 -5.42
CA PRO A 493 30.59 -48.13 -4.59
C PRO A 493 31.83 -47.32 -5.03
N ARG A 494 32.49 -46.70 -4.04
CA ARG A 494 33.78 -46.05 -4.28
C ARG A 494 34.70 -47.02 -5.00
N ARG A 495 35.23 -46.65 -6.17
CA ARG A 495 36.26 -47.45 -6.86
C ARG A 495 37.33 -47.78 -5.82
N PRO A 496 37.76 -49.07 -5.73
CA PRO A 496 38.88 -49.42 -4.86
C PRO A 496 40.11 -48.59 -5.25
N PRO A 497 40.93 -48.20 -4.29
CA PRO A 497 42.16 -47.48 -4.60
C PRO A 497 43.00 -48.26 -5.60
N PRO A 498 43.69 -47.61 -6.55
CA PRO A 498 44.57 -48.28 -7.48
C PRO A 498 45.63 -49.11 -6.71
N PRO A 499 46.01 -50.30 -7.21
CA PRO A 499 47.04 -51.12 -6.57
C PRO A 499 48.34 -50.31 -6.41
N PRO A 500 49.10 -50.57 -5.34
CA PRO A 500 50.38 -49.89 -5.13
C PRO A 500 51.32 -50.15 -6.30
N LEU A 501 52.01 -49.13 -6.74
CA LEU A 501 53.04 -49.23 -7.79
C LEU A 501 54.08 -50.24 -7.37
N PRO A 502 54.58 -51.09 -8.28
CA PRO A 502 55.65 -52.01 -7.99
C PRO A 502 56.90 -51.22 -7.53
N PRO A 503 57.71 -51.80 -6.61
CA PRO A 503 58.94 -51.15 -6.15
C PRO A 503 59.89 -50.94 -7.36
N PRO A 504 60.70 -49.89 -7.35
CA PRO A 504 61.68 -49.62 -8.40
C PRO A 504 62.69 -50.82 -8.45
N PRO A 505 63.21 -51.16 -9.66
CA PRO A 505 64.21 -52.19 -9.78
C PRO A 505 65.45 -51.81 -8.99
N CYS A 506 66.00 -52.71 -8.17
CA CYS A 506 67.28 -52.55 -7.49
C CYS A 506 68.34 -52.57 -8.56
N ASP A 507 69.03 -51.44 -8.76
CA ASP A 507 70.27 -51.36 -9.55
C ASP A 507 71.33 -52.24 -8.90
N ALA A 508 71.85 -53.25 -9.67
CA ALA A 508 72.99 -54.06 -9.34
C ALA A 508 74.25 -53.44 -9.88
#